data_a52a9048b66c8643cdc8f8124cf0017e
#
_entry.id   a52a9048b66c8643cdc8f8124cf0017e
#
_cell.length_a   1.000
_cell.length_b   1.000
_cell.length_c   1.000
_cell.angle_alpha   90.00
_cell.angle_beta   90.00
_cell.angle_gamma   90.00
#
_symmetry.space_group_name_H-M   'P 1'
#
loop_
_entity.id
_entity.type
_entity.pdbx_description
1 polymer ?
#
loop_
_entity_poly.entity_id
_entity_poly.type
_entity_poly.pdbx_seq_one_letter_code
_entity_poly.pdbx_strand_id
1 'polypeptide(L)'
;YQDIFKDLMDHVIETSTSKLTIEGYDQLDINSSYLFISNHRDIALDAAFLNLLLSRKGHTTFNIAVGNNLMQETWASDLMRLNKSFIIQRSGGSKKEIYSGLSLASEFIKETIFDKGESIWIAQKQGRAKDGIDQTDPALLKMIHLAERKSQSIAEYFTSLKVVPVSISYELDPNDQLKAFELAANDGNTPYVKEKNEDLKSIANGVQGFKGHVHITISDPLVPSPDLTYEDLATLITNKIVSTYYLHSTNYAAYEMLNPGSS
;
A
#
# COMPACT_ATOMS: atom_id res chain seq x y z
N TYR A 1 11.55 -7.05 -19.94
CA TYR A 1 11.62 -6.71 -18.50
C TYR A 1 10.38 -7.19 -17.75
N GLN A 2 9.18 -6.91 -18.26
CA GLN A 2 7.92 -7.39 -17.63
C GLN A 2 7.87 -8.92 -17.52
N ASP A 3 8.34 -9.64 -18.51
CA ASP A 3 8.41 -11.10 -18.49
C ASP A 3 9.36 -11.61 -17.38
N ILE A 4 10.56 -11.03 -17.27
CA ILE A 4 11.53 -11.39 -16.22
C ILE A 4 10.95 -11.12 -14.82
N PHE A 5 10.28 -9.98 -14.64
CA PHE A 5 9.65 -9.65 -13.36
C PHE A 5 8.49 -10.60 -13.03
N LYS A 6 7.72 -10.99 -14.05
CA LYS A 6 6.65 -11.98 -13.90
C LYS A 6 7.20 -13.34 -13.48
N ASP A 7 8.23 -13.83 -14.16
CA ASP A 7 8.88 -15.13 -13.83
C ASP A 7 9.45 -15.11 -12.40
N LEU A 8 10.08 -14.00 -12.00
CA LEU A 8 10.55 -13.82 -10.63
C LEU A 8 9.40 -13.88 -9.63
N MET A 9 8.30 -13.19 -9.91
CA MET A 9 7.14 -13.16 -9.01
C MET A 9 6.43 -14.52 -8.97
N ASP A 10 6.38 -15.23 -10.08
CA ASP A 10 5.84 -16.59 -10.12
C ASP A 10 6.68 -17.52 -9.24
N HIS A 11 8.01 -17.42 -9.31
CA HIS A 11 8.91 -18.16 -8.43
C HIS A 11 8.70 -17.80 -6.94
N VAL A 12 8.57 -16.53 -6.62
CA VAL A 12 8.28 -16.09 -5.23
C VAL A 12 6.95 -16.66 -4.72
N ILE A 13 5.92 -16.66 -5.56
CA ILE A 13 4.62 -17.24 -5.20
C ILE A 13 4.75 -18.74 -4.94
N GLU A 14 5.37 -19.48 -5.85
CA GLU A 14 5.53 -20.93 -5.77
C GLU A 14 6.35 -21.37 -4.55
N THR A 15 7.38 -20.61 -4.19
CA THR A 15 8.31 -21.01 -3.12
C THR A 15 7.92 -20.47 -1.75
N SER A 16 7.14 -19.39 -1.67
CA SER A 16 6.91 -18.68 -0.41
C SER A 16 5.44 -18.45 -0.05
N THR A 17 4.49 -18.96 -0.85
CA THR A 17 3.05 -18.92 -0.52
C THR A 17 2.43 -20.31 -0.69
N SER A 18 1.39 -20.61 0.12
CA SER A 18 0.54 -21.79 -0.11
C SER A 18 -0.54 -21.48 -1.15
N LYS A 19 -0.96 -20.22 -1.23
CA LYS A 19 -2.01 -19.74 -2.12
C LYS A 19 -1.94 -18.22 -2.25
N LEU A 20 -2.20 -17.70 -3.45
CA LEU A 20 -2.38 -16.27 -3.71
C LEU A 20 -3.73 -16.07 -4.40
N THR A 21 -4.62 -15.28 -3.80
CA THR A 21 -5.99 -15.06 -4.31
C THR A 21 -6.37 -13.61 -4.36
N ILE A 22 -7.28 -13.27 -5.25
CA ILE A 22 -7.84 -11.93 -5.41
C ILE A 22 -9.35 -12.02 -5.66
N GLU A 23 -10.09 -11.10 -5.07
CA GLU A 23 -11.53 -10.93 -5.30
C GLU A 23 -11.89 -9.46 -5.53
N GLY A 24 -13.09 -9.20 -6.04
CA GLY A 24 -13.62 -7.86 -6.28
C GLY A 24 -13.04 -7.13 -7.50
N TYR A 25 -12.16 -7.75 -8.27
CA TYR A 25 -11.57 -7.14 -9.49
C TYR A 25 -12.56 -7.04 -10.66
N ASP A 26 -13.61 -7.87 -10.68
CA ASP A 26 -14.59 -7.93 -11.79
C ASP A 26 -15.42 -6.64 -11.95
N GLN A 27 -15.44 -5.80 -10.92
CA GLN A 27 -16.10 -4.49 -10.93
C GLN A 27 -15.23 -3.37 -11.51
N LEU A 28 -13.96 -3.66 -11.79
CA LEU A 28 -13.05 -2.69 -12.41
C LEU A 28 -13.11 -2.78 -13.93
N ASP A 29 -13.31 -1.63 -14.57
CA ASP A 29 -13.18 -1.53 -16.04
C ASP A 29 -11.71 -1.53 -16.42
N ILE A 30 -11.29 -2.49 -17.25
CA ILE A 30 -9.90 -2.66 -17.70
C ILE A 30 -9.35 -1.47 -18.52
N ASN A 31 -10.23 -0.62 -19.03
CA ASN A 31 -9.88 0.58 -19.79
C ASN A 31 -9.86 1.84 -18.94
N SER A 32 -10.12 1.72 -17.65
CA SER A 32 -10.11 2.83 -16.71
C SER A 32 -8.84 2.86 -15.86
N SER A 33 -8.43 4.07 -15.44
CA SER A 33 -7.39 4.29 -14.45
C SER A 33 -7.97 4.47 -13.06
N TYR A 34 -7.24 4.02 -12.03
CA TYR A 34 -7.67 4.00 -10.64
C TYR A 34 -6.56 4.46 -9.71
N LEU A 35 -6.93 5.07 -8.59
CA LEU A 35 -6.05 5.26 -7.45
C LEU A 35 -6.33 4.16 -6.41
N PHE A 36 -5.49 3.12 -6.39
CA PHE A 36 -5.55 2.07 -5.38
C PHE A 36 -4.91 2.55 -4.07
N ILE A 37 -5.67 2.50 -2.97
CA ILE A 37 -5.18 2.80 -1.62
C ILE A 37 -5.32 1.53 -0.78
N SER A 38 -4.21 1.00 -0.27
CA SER A 38 -4.25 -0.23 0.52
C SER A 38 -3.64 -0.08 1.90
N ASN A 39 -3.99 -1.00 2.81
CA ASN A 39 -3.14 -1.28 3.96
C ASN A 39 -1.74 -1.74 3.50
N HIS A 40 -0.76 -1.74 4.40
CA HIS A 40 0.63 -2.01 4.03
C HIS A 40 1.25 -3.02 4.99
N ARG A 41 1.56 -4.21 4.48
CA ARG A 41 2.11 -5.35 5.22
C ARG A 41 3.55 -5.64 4.86
N ASP A 42 3.89 -5.61 3.56
CA ASP A 42 5.22 -5.89 3.03
C ASP A 42 5.73 -4.74 2.17
N ILE A 43 7.03 -4.41 2.26
CA ILE A 43 7.62 -3.25 1.57
C ILE A 43 7.48 -3.36 0.05
N ALA A 44 7.71 -4.55 -0.50
CA ALA A 44 7.79 -4.77 -1.95
C ALA A 44 6.60 -5.58 -2.48
N LEU A 45 6.13 -6.58 -1.71
CA LEU A 45 5.22 -7.59 -2.24
C LEU A 45 3.77 -7.15 -2.29
N ASP A 46 3.33 -6.20 -1.46
CA ASP A 46 1.94 -5.72 -1.51
C ASP A 46 1.57 -5.20 -2.91
N ALA A 47 2.34 -4.24 -3.40
CA ALA A 47 2.14 -3.68 -4.73
C ALA A 47 2.46 -4.69 -5.84
N ALA A 48 3.50 -5.54 -5.65
CA ALA A 48 3.91 -6.52 -6.63
C ALA A 48 2.85 -7.61 -6.85
N PHE A 49 2.27 -8.16 -5.79
CA PHE A 49 1.20 -9.15 -5.88
C PHE A 49 -0.08 -8.58 -6.50
N LEU A 50 -0.51 -7.38 -6.07
CA LEU A 50 -1.67 -6.72 -6.66
C LEU A 50 -1.45 -6.46 -8.15
N ASN A 51 -0.28 -5.93 -8.54
CA ASN A 51 0.06 -5.63 -9.93
C ASN A 51 0.07 -6.89 -10.80
N LEU A 52 0.68 -7.97 -10.31
CA LEU A 52 0.70 -9.26 -11.01
C LEU A 52 -0.70 -9.85 -11.18
N LEU A 53 -1.51 -9.85 -10.12
CA LEU A 53 -2.86 -10.43 -10.16
C LEU A 53 -3.79 -9.66 -11.09
N LEU A 54 -3.76 -8.32 -11.06
CA LEU A 54 -4.53 -7.48 -11.97
C LEU A 54 -4.05 -7.65 -13.43
N SER A 55 -2.73 -7.73 -13.65
CA SER A 55 -2.18 -8.01 -14.98
C SER A 55 -2.65 -9.36 -15.54
N ARG A 56 -2.72 -10.40 -14.71
CA ARG A 56 -3.27 -11.72 -15.10
C ARG A 56 -4.76 -11.68 -15.45
N LYS A 57 -5.47 -10.62 -15.01
CA LYS A 57 -6.88 -10.37 -15.31
C LYS A 57 -7.07 -9.40 -16.49
N GLY A 58 -6.01 -9.00 -17.16
CA GLY A 58 -6.02 -8.15 -18.34
C GLY A 58 -5.89 -6.64 -18.06
N HIS A 59 -5.75 -6.23 -16.81
CA HIS A 59 -5.47 -4.82 -16.47
C HIS A 59 -4.03 -4.44 -16.81
N THR A 60 -3.82 -3.16 -17.11
CA THR A 60 -2.47 -2.60 -17.25
C THR A 60 -1.79 -2.48 -15.89
N THR A 61 -0.46 -2.60 -15.87
CA THR A 61 0.33 -2.41 -14.65
C THR A 61 0.27 -0.95 -14.20
N PHE A 62 0.20 -0.74 -12.88
CA PHE A 62 0.11 0.58 -12.27
C PHE A 62 1.47 1.13 -11.81
N ASN A 63 1.51 2.43 -11.56
CA ASN A 63 2.65 3.13 -10.97
C ASN A 63 2.62 2.99 -9.42
N ILE A 64 3.78 2.84 -8.79
CA ILE A 64 3.89 2.55 -7.36
C ILE A 64 4.48 3.75 -6.63
N ALA A 65 3.75 4.28 -5.63
CA ALA A 65 4.25 5.34 -4.76
C ALA A 65 5.18 4.76 -3.69
N VAL A 66 6.43 5.26 -3.63
CA VAL A 66 7.43 4.82 -2.66
C VAL A 66 7.99 6.00 -1.86
N GLY A 67 8.31 5.77 -0.59
CA GLY A 67 8.98 6.77 0.24
C GLY A 67 10.45 6.94 -0.14
N ASN A 68 10.98 8.15 0.01
CA ASN A 68 12.38 8.47 -0.30
C ASN A 68 13.42 7.72 0.55
N ASN A 69 13.02 7.13 1.69
CA ASN A 69 13.90 6.32 2.55
C ASN A 69 14.39 5.02 1.89
N LEU A 70 13.67 4.51 0.88
CA LEU A 70 14.03 3.28 0.16
C LEU A 70 15.07 3.50 -0.94
N MET A 71 15.41 4.76 -1.26
CA MET A 71 16.33 5.12 -2.34
C MET A 71 17.79 5.27 -1.89
N GLN A 72 18.16 4.74 -0.71
CA GLN A 72 19.53 4.91 -0.16
C GLN A 72 20.58 4.11 -0.93
N GLU A 73 20.19 2.98 -1.54
CA GLU A 73 21.08 2.14 -2.33
C GLU A 73 20.76 2.26 -3.84
N THR A 74 21.79 2.48 -4.66
CA THR A 74 21.63 2.73 -6.11
C THR A 74 20.87 1.60 -6.81
N TRP A 75 21.20 0.34 -6.52
CA TRP A 75 20.53 -0.81 -7.12
C TRP A 75 19.05 -0.92 -6.75
N ALA A 76 18.69 -0.58 -5.51
CA ALA A 76 17.30 -0.56 -5.05
C ALA A 76 16.51 0.54 -5.76
N SER A 77 17.12 1.72 -5.92
CA SER A 77 16.57 2.83 -6.70
C SER A 77 16.32 2.42 -8.16
N ASP A 78 17.27 1.76 -8.79
CA ASP A 78 17.14 1.31 -10.19
C ASP A 78 16.05 0.24 -10.35
N LEU A 79 15.99 -0.72 -9.41
CA LEU A 79 14.93 -1.74 -9.40
C LEU A 79 13.53 -1.13 -9.24
N MET A 80 13.39 -0.15 -8.35
CA MET A 80 12.12 0.55 -8.14
C MET A 80 11.70 1.37 -9.36
N ARG A 81 12.64 2.07 -10.00
CA ARG A 81 12.37 2.82 -11.26
C ARG A 81 11.92 1.89 -12.39
N LEU A 82 12.57 0.73 -12.52
CA LEU A 82 12.18 -0.29 -13.49
C LEU A 82 10.78 -0.83 -13.22
N ASN A 83 10.33 -0.83 -11.98
CA ASN A 83 8.97 -1.26 -11.58
C ASN A 83 7.96 -0.10 -11.53
N LYS A 84 8.10 0.92 -12.40
CA LYS A 84 7.21 2.09 -12.47
C LYS A 84 7.02 2.82 -11.13
N SER A 85 8.04 2.82 -10.25
CA SER A 85 7.91 3.51 -8.96
C SER A 85 8.24 5.00 -9.09
N PHE A 86 7.48 5.83 -8.36
CA PHE A 86 7.78 7.25 -8.18
C PHE A 86 7.95 7.60 -6.71
N ILE A 87 8.72 8.65 -6.43
CA ILE A 87 9.15 9.00 -5.09
C ILE A 87 8.22 10.04 -4.47
N ILE A 88 7.78 9.78 -3.22
CA ILE A 88 7.17 10.79 -2.36
C ILE A 88 8.22 11.26 -1.37
N GLN A 89 8.65 12.52 -1.50
CA GLN A 89 9.60 13.13 -0.59
C GLN A 89 8.88 13.62 0.68
N ARG A 90 9.07 12.89 1.78
CA ARG A 90 8.42 13.18 3.07
C ARG A 90 9.37 13.67 4.14
N SER A 91 10.68 13.50 3.96
CA SER A 91 11.72 13.84 4.92
C SER A 91 13.00 14.28 4.22
N GLY A 92 13.86 14.95 4.97
CA GLY A 92 15.11 15.51 4.44
C GLY A 92 14.89 16.85 3.75
N GLY A 93 15.63 17.86 4.19
CA GLY A 93 15.53 19.22 3.68
C GLY A 93 14.64 20.18 4.48
N SER A 94 14.50 21.38 3.97
CA SER A 94 13.67 22.44 4.54
C SER A 94 12.17 22.17 4.35
N LYS A 95 11.32 22.83 5.13
CA LYS A 95 9.85 22.76 4.96
C LYS A 95 9.40 23.11 3.53
N LYS A 96 10.10 24.03 2.89
CA LYS A 96 9.83 24.45 1.50
C LYS A 96 10.14 23.33 0.51
N GLU A 97 11.26 22.64 0.68
CA GLU A 97 11.64 21.50 -0.17
C GLU A 97 10.70 20.32 0.00
N ILE A 98 10.31 19.99 1.23
CA ILE A 98 9.29 18.96 1.50
C ILE A 98 7.97 19.31 0.83
N TYR A 99 7.48 20.55 1.00
CA TYR A 99 6.24 20.99 0.37
C TYR A 99 6.32 20.94 -1.18
N SER A 100 7.45 21.34 -1.75
CA SER A 100 7.69 21.26 -3.20
C SER A 100 7.66 19.81 -3.68
N GLY A 101 8.29 18.89 -2.94
CA GLY A 101 8.29 17.46 -3.26
C GLY A 101 6.89 16.84 -3.18
N LEU A 102 6.10 17.22 -2.16
CA LEU A 102 4.70 16.75 -2.03
C LEU A 102 3.82 17.32 -3.15
N SER A 103 4.02 18.59 -3.55
CA SER A 103 3.30 19.19 -4.69
C SER A 103 3.63 18.47 -5.99
N LEU A 104 4.91 18.17 -6.22
CA LEU A 104 5.33 17.42 -7.40
C LEU A 104 4.72 16.00 -7.43
N ALA A 105 4.67 15.32 -6.30
CA ALA A 105 4.02 14.01 -6.21
C ALA A 105 2.52 14.10 -6.51
N SER A 106 1.84 15.14 -6.01
CA SER A 106 0.42 15.37 -6.30
C SER A 106 0.15 15.64 -7.78
N GLU A 107 0.98 16.48 -8.42
CA GLU A 107 0.90 16.74 -9.87
C GLU A 107 1.17 15.46 -10.67
N PHE A 108 2.16 14.66 -10.27
CA PHE A 108 2.44 13.38 -10.92
C PHE A 108 1.24 12.41 -10.85
N ILE A 109 0.57 12.34 -9.70
CA ILE A 109 -0.63 11.51 -9.52
C ILE A 109 -1.73 11.97 -10.47
N LYS A 110 -2.00 13.28 -10.51
CA LYS A 110 -2.99 13.89 -11.40
C LYS A 110 -2.69 13.57 -12.88
N GLU A 111 -1.48 13.89 -13.34
CA GLU A 111 -1.04 13.68 -14.72
C GLU A 111 -1.10 12.20 -15.11
N THR A 112 -0.68 11.31 -14.21
CA THR A 112 -0.66 9.87 -14.47
C THR A 112 -2.08 9.31 -14.65
N ILE A 113 -3.02 9.69 -13.81
CA ILE A 113 -4.39 9.19 -13.87
C ILE A 113 -5.19 9.83 -15.00
N PHE A 114 -5.11 11.16 -15.16
CA PHE A 114 -6.01 11.86 -16.10
C PHE A 114 -5.42 12.00 -17.51
N ASP A 115 -4.11 12.26 -17.63
CA ASP A 115 -3.50 12.53 -18.93
C ASP A 115 -2.91 11.27 -19.57
N LYS A 116 -2.29 10.39 -18.75
CA LYS A 116 -1.70 9.13 -19.25
C LYS A 116 -2.68 7.95 -19.21
N GLY A 117 -3.77 8.04 -18.43
CA GLY A 117 -4.73 6.94 -18.26
C GLY A 117 -4.12 5.72 -17.53
N GLU A 118 -3.12 5.94 -16.68
CA GLU A 118 -2.46 4.87 -15.93
C GLU A 118 -2.90 4.90 -14.46
N SER A 119 -3.06 3.71 -13.87
CA SER A 119 -3.40 3.57 -12.44
C SER A 119 -2.19 3.81 -11.54
N ILE A 120 -2.48 4.10 -10.27
CA ILE A 120 -1.48 4.29 -9.21
C ILE A 120 -1.85 3.44 -8.00
N TRP A 121 -0.84 2.86 -7.36
CA TRP A 121 -0.95 2.28 -6.02
C TRP A 121 -0.20 3.13 -5.00
N ILE A 122 -0.82 3.33 -3.84
CA ILE A 122 -0.24 4.01 -2.69
C ILE A 122 -0.70 3.36 -1.39
N ALA A 123 0.21 3.22 -0.42
CA ALA A 123 -0.13 2.75 0.92
C ALA A 123 -0.95 3.81 1.68
N GLN A 124 -1.95 3.39 2.46
CA GLN A 124 -2.86 4.27 3.21
C GLN A 124 -2.18 5.18 4.25
N LYS A 125 -0.98 4.84 4.67
CA LYS A 125 -0.13 5.64 5.56
C LYS A 125 1.35 5.37 5.30
N GLN A 126 2.21 6.19 5.89
CA GLN A 126 3.65 5.97 5.85
C GLN A 126 4.05 4.75 6.69
N GLY A 127 4.83 3.86 6.08
CA GLY A 127 5.33 2.65 6.72
C GLY A 127 4.29 1.54 6.86
N ARG A 128 4.79 0.36 7.15
CA ARG A 128 3.96 -0.85 7.34
C ARG A 128 3.27 -0.80 8.72
N ALA A 129 2.04 -1.31 8.80
CA ALA A 129 1.43 -1.59 10.10
C ALA A 129 2.19 -2.74 10.79
N LYS A 130 2.46 -2.57 12.09
CA LYS A 130 3.21 -3.54 12.91
C LYS A 130 2.31 -4.22 13.94
N ASP A 131 1.26 -3.52 14.34
CA ASP A 131 0.27 -3.91 15.34
C ASP A 131 -1.05 -4.43 14.75
N GLY A 132 -1.15 -4.49 13.42
CA GLY A 132 -2.39 -4.85 12.73
C GLY A 132 -3.45 -3.75 12.69
N ILE A 133 -3.17 -2.57 13.26
CA ILE A 133 -4.09 -1.43 13.24
C ILE A 133 -3.92 -0.67 11.93
N ASP A 134 -4.85 -0.88 11.02
CA ASP A 134 -4.88 -0.24 9.71
C ASP A 134 -5.69 1.05 9.77
N GLN A 135 -5.01 2.18 9.65
CA GLN A 135 -5.62 3.50 9.62
C GLN A 135 -5.08 4.31 8.46
N THR A 136 -5.98 4.95 7.72
CA THR A 136 -5.61 5.87 6.65
C THR A 136 -5.18 7.21 7.23
N ASP A 137 -4.03 7.72 6.78
CA ASP A 137 -3.52 9.01 7.22
C ASP A 137 -4.20 10.14 6.43
N PRO A 138 -4.94 11.06 7.09
CA PRO A 138 -5.52 12.23 6.42
C PRO A 138 -4.47 13.12 5.74
N ALA A 139 -3.21 13.12 6.21
CA ALA A 139 -2.12 13.86 5.58
C ALA A 139 -1.77 13.32 4.19
N LEU A 140 -1.93 12.01 3.95
CA LEU A 140 -1.81 11.41 2.63
C LEU A 140 -2.84 12.00 1.67
N LEU A 141 -4.10 12.08 2.09
CA LEU A 141 -5.19 12.60 1.27
C LEU A 141 -5.02 14.10 0.98
N LYS A 142 -4.58 14.86 1.98
CA LYS A 142 -4.21 16.28 1.82
C LYS A 142 -3.09 16.44 0.79
N MET A 143 -2.09 15.55 0.78
CA MET A 143 -1.02 15.55 -0.21
C MET A 143 -1.56 15.24 -1.61
N ILE A 144 -2.36 14.19 -1.78
CA ILE A 144 -2.94 13.80 -3.07
C ILE A 144 -3.76 14.96 -3.67
N HIS A 145 -4.47 15.72 -2.86
CA HIS A 145 -5.34 16.83 -3.31
C HIS A 145 -4.60 18.15 -3.59
N LEU A 146 -3.30 18.27 -3.30
CA LEU A 146 -2.56 19.54 -3.43
C LEU A 146 -2.67 20.16 -4.83
N ALA A 147 -2.62 19.35 -5.90
CA ALA A 147 -2.67 19.81 -7.29
C ALA A 147 -4.02 20.46 -7.66
N GLU A 148 -5.12 19.99 -7.07
CA GLU A 148 -6.48 20.43 -7.42
C GLU A 148 -7.26 21.10 -6.30
N ARG A 149 -6.68 21.27 -5.11
CA ARG A 149 -7.40 21.80 -3.92
C ARG A 149 -8.01 23.19 -4.08
N LYS A 150 -7.61 23.94 -5.10
CA LYS A 150 -8.16 25.29 -5.39
C LYS A 150 -9.27 25.27 -6.41
N SER A 151 -9.41 24.20 -7.18
CA SER A 151 -10.30 24.07 -8.32
C SER A 151 -11.42 23.05 -8.12
N GLN A 152 -11.19 22.05 -7.26
CA GLN A 152 -12.16 20.99 -6.97
C GLN A 152 -12.31 20.78 -5.46
N SER A 153 -13.52 20.39 -5.04
CA SER A 153 -13.76 19.93 -3.67
C SER A 153 -13.11 18.55 -3.44
N ILE A 154 -12.97 18.15 -2.18
CA ILE A 154 -12.46 16.81 -1.81
C ILE A 154 -13.28 15.72 -2.51
N ALA A 155 -14.62 15.79 -2.41
CA ALA A 155 -15.50 14.79 -2.98
C ALA A 155 -15.38 14.68 -4.50
N GLU A 156 -15.36 15.81 -5.22
CA GLU A 156 -15.22 15.84 -6.67
C GLU A 156 -13.89 15.23 -7.11
N TYR A 157 -12.78 15.67 -6.50
CA TYR A 157 -11.45 15.21 -6.89
C TYR A 157 -11.26 13.71 -6.61
N PHE A 158 -11.60 13.23 -5.41
CA PHE A 158 -11.41 11.82 -5.08
C PHE A 158 -12.38 10.88 -5.81
N THR A 159 -13.57 11.38 -6.19
CA THR A 159 -14.47 10.65 -7.12
C THR A 159 -13.83 10.53 -8.50
N SER A 160 -13.27 11.62 -9.03
CA SER A 160 -12.65 11.63 -10.37
C SER A 160 -11.39 10.77 -10.44
N LEU A 161 -10.62 10.64 -9.34
CA LEU A 161 -9.49 9.73 -9.21
C LEU A 161 -9.91 8.25 -9.17
N LYS A 162 -11.21 7.95 -9.04
CA LYS A 162 -11.74 6.58 -8.88
C LYS A 162 -10.98 5.83 -7.79
N VAL A 163 -11.01 6.37 -6.56
CA VAL A 163 -10.28 5.75 -5.44
C VAL A 163 -10.84 4.38 -5.12
N VAL A 164 -9.99 3.37 -5.15
CA VAL A 164 -10.31 1.98 -4.86
C VAL A 164 -9.56 1.53 -3.59
N PRO A 165 -10.27 1.34 -2.46
CA PRO A 165 -9.68 0.72 -1.29
C PRO A 165 -9.35 -0.75 -1.56
N VAL A 166 -8.15 -1.17 -1.14
CA VAL A 166 -7.67 -2.54 -1.30
C VAL A 166 -7.22 -3.08 0.05
N SER A 167 -7.72 -4.26 0.41
CA SER A 167 -7.29 -4.99 1.59
C SER A 167 -6.32 -6.10 1.18
N ILE A 168 -5.17 -6.16 1.85
CA ILE A 168 -4.14 -7.19 1.62
C ILE A 168 -3.90 -7.91 2.94
N SER A 169 -4.14 -9.22 2.96
CA SER A 169 -3.95 -10.05 4.14
C SER A 169 -2.96 -11.18 3.87
N TYR A 170 -2.08 -11.38 4.83
CA TYR A 170 -1.09 -12.46 4.87
C TYR A 170 -1.45 -13.39 6.02
N GLU A 171 -1.50 -14.70 5.77
CA GLU A 171 -1.72 -15.69 6.83
C GLU A 171 -0.56 -15.71 7.83
N LEU A 172 0.67 -15.61 7.32
CA LEU A 172 1.90 -15.49 8.09
C LEU A 172 2.70 -14.29 7.59
N ASP A 173 3.21 -13.49 8.52
CA ASP A 173 4.06 -12.33 8.19
C ASP A 173 5.53 -12.71 8.37
N PRO A 174 6.35 -12.79 7.30
CA PRO A 174 7.77 -13.11 7.41
C PRO A 174 8.59 -12.13 8.24
N ASN A 175 8.04 -10.95 8.52
CA ASN A 175 8.64 -9.90 9.32
C ASN A 175 7.99 -9.72 10.70
N ASP A 176 7.19 -10.67 11.17
CA ASP A 176 6.46 -10.61 12.44
C ASP A 176 7.38 -10.33 13.63
N GLN A 177 8.51 -11.06 13.74
CA GLN A 177 9.50 -10.87 14.78
C GLN A 177 10.14 -9.48 14.75
N LEU A 178 10.50 -8.97 13.55
CA LEU A 178 11.07 -7.63 13.41
C LEU A 178 10.04 -6.56 13.79
N LYS A 179 8.78 -6.75 13.41
CA LYS A 179 7.69 -5.84 13.77
C LYS A 179 7.41 -5.87 15.27
N ALA A 180 7.37 -7.05 15.88
CA ALA A 180 7.19 -7.20 17.32
C ALA A 180 8.35 -6.57 18.11
N PHE A 181 9.60 -6.74 17.65
CA PHE A 181 10.75 -6.10 18.25
C PHE A 181 10.68 -4.58 18.18
N GLU A 182 10.31 -4.01 17.01
CA GLU A 182 10.14 -2.56 16.85
C GLU A 182 9.04 -2.02 17.78
N LEU A 183 7.92 -2.73 17.94
CA LEU A 183 6.85 -2.36 18.88
C LEU A 183 7.32 -2.40 20.33
N ALA A 184 8.03 -3.47 20.72
CA ALA A 184 8.54 -3.62 22.09
C ALA A 184 9.64 -2.59 22.42
N ALA A 185 10.47 -2.21 21.45
CA ALA A 185 11.51 -1.21 21.62
C ALA A 185 10.96 0.22 21.64
N ASN A 186 9.77 0.45 21.08
CA ASN A 186 9.09 1.74 21.09
C ASN A 186 8.19 1.86 22.34
N ASP A 187 8.82 2.02 23.51
CA ASP A 187 8.13 2.10 24.82
C ASP A 187 7.41 3.43 25.07
N GLY A 188 7.32 4.28 24.05
CA GLY A 188 6.72 5.62 24.11
C GLY A 188 7.64 6.72 24.63
N ASN A 189 8.83 6.39 25.16
CA ASN A 189 9.81 7.35 25.67
C ASN A 189 10.90 7.66 24.65
N THR A 190 11.34 6.64 23.91
CA THR A 190 12.41 6.79 22.92
C THR A 190 11.92 6.22 21.59
N PRO A 191 11.84 7.02 20.52
CA PRO A 191 11.45 6.50 19.21
C PRO A 191 12.44 5.43 18.74
N TYR A 192 11.91 4.33 18.22
CA TYR A 192 12.74 3.30 17.58
C TYR A 192 13.54 3.88 16.42
N VAL A 193 14.85 3.67 16.43
CA VAL A 193 15.75 4.06 15.34
C VAL A 193 16.15 2.81 14.58
N LYS A 194 15.76 2.74 13.31
CA LYS A 194 16.10 1.62 12.43
C LYS A 194 17.61 1.48 12.26
N GLU A 195 18.08 0.24 12.29
CA GLU A 195 19.45 -0.08 11.93
C GLU A 195 19.73 0.16 10.45
N LYS A 196 21.00 0.33 10.10
CA LYS A 196 21.42 0.40 8.71
C LYS A 196 20.99 -0.90 7.98
N ASN A 197 20.39 -0.76 6.80
CA ASN A 197 19.90 -1.87 5.96
C ASN A 197 18.74 -2.70 6.54
N GLU A 198 18.06 -2.25 7.59
CA GLU A 198 16.89 -2.96 8.15
C GLU A 198 15.74 -3.10 7.13
N ASP A 199 15.50 -2.07 6.32
CA ASP A 199 14.49 -2.14 5.26
C ASP A 199 14.88 -3.17 4.18
N LEU A 200 16.17 -3.29 3.83
CA LEU A 200 16.66 -4.32 2.89
C LEU A 200 16.52 -5.74 3.46
N LYS A 201 16.83 -5.90 4.76
CA LYS A 201 16.60 -7.18 5.46
C LYS A 201 15.12 -7.54 5.46
N SER A 202 14.25 -6.57 5.70
CA SER A 202 12.80 -6.78 5.66
C SER A 202 12.30 -7.16 4.26
N ILE A 203 12.84 -6.56 3.20
CA ILE A 203 12.53 -6.93 1.81
C ILE A 203 12.98 -8.38 1.53
N ALA A 204 14.20 -8.73 1.91
CA ALA A 204 14.72 -10.09 1.73
C ALA A 204 13.88 -11.13 2.47
N ASN A 205 13.53 -10.87 3.74
CA ASN A 205 12.62 -11.72 4.51
C ASN A 205 11.24 -11.84 3.83
N GLY A 206 10.69 -10.73 3.35
CA GLY A 206 9.43 -10.72 2.62
C GLY A 206 9.46 -11.61 1.39
N VAL A 207 10.51 -11.52 0.58
CA VAL A 207 10.67 -12.32 -0.65
C VAL A 207 10.84 -13.82 -0.34
N GLN A 208 11.70 -14.17 0.62
CA GLN A 208 12.11 -15.56 0.90
C GLN A 208 11.21 -16.26 1.91
N GLY A 209 10.63 -15.53 2.87
CA GLY A 209 9.89 -16.10 3.97
C GLY A 209 8.52 -16.64 3.54
N PHE A 210 8.10 -17.74 4.16
CA PHE A 210 6.82 -18.36 3.88
C PHE A 210 5.66 -17.53 4.44
N LYS A 211 4.63 -17.29 3.60
CA LYS A 211 3.51 -16.37 3.88
C LYS A 211 2.19 -17.08 4.11
N GLY A 212 2.14 -18.42 3.87
CA GLY A 212 0.87 -19.13 3.84
C GLY A 212 -0.03 -18.63 2.72
N HIS A 213 -1.31 -18.48 2.99
CA HIS A 213 -2.26 -17.89 2.05
C HIS A 213 -2.16 -16.36 2.09
N VAL A 214 -1.97 -15.75 0.92
CA VAL A 214 -2.08 -14.29 0.73
C VAL A 214 -3.37 -13.99 -0.02
N HIS A 215 -4.21 -13.12 0.53
CA HIS A 215 -5.48 -12.74 -0.07
C HIS A 215 -5.59 -11.23 -0.27
N ILE A 216 -6.08 -10.83 -1.45
CA ILE A 216 -6.31 -9.44 -1.82
C ILE A 216 -7.78 -9.23 -2.13
N THR A 217 -8.42 -8.28 -1.45
CA THR A 217 -9.79 -7.86 -1.72
C THR A 217 -9.79 -6.45 -2.29
N ILE A 218 -10.42 -6.28 -3.45
CA ILE A 218 -10.62 -4.99 -4.12
C ILE A 218 -12.04 -4.53 -3.85
N SER A 219 -12.19 -3.33 -3.27
CA SER A 219 -13.51 -2.72 -3.04
C SER A 219 -13.98 -1.97 -4.28
N ASP A 220 -15.28 -1.62 -4.32
CA ASP A 220 -15.81 -0.69 -5.30
C ASP A 220 -15.10 0.67 -5.24
N PRO A 221 -14.97 1.38 -6.37
CA PRO A 221 -14.53 2.77 -6.37
C PRO A 221 -15.41 3.61 -5.44
N LEU A 222 -14.77 4.44 -4.60
CA LEU A 222 -15.47 5.29 -3.65
C LEU A 222 -16.21 6.43 -4.34
N VAL A 223 -17.42 6.72 -3.81
CA VAL A 223 -18.18 7.91 -4.12
C VAL A 223 -18.38 8.69 -2.81
N PRO A 224 -17.44 9.58 -2.46
CA PRO A 224 -17.52 10.37 -1.23
C PRO A 224 -18.72 11.33 -1.23
N SER A 225 -19.31 11.58 -0.04
CA SER A 225 -20.36 12.58 0.11
C SER A 225 -19.79 14.01 -0.07
N PRO A 226 -20.60 15.00 -0.58
CA PRO A 226 -20.08 16.31 -0.95
C PRO A 226 -19.38 17.09 0.17
N ASP A 227 -19.85 16.95 1.41
CA ASP A 227 -19.42 17.78 2.53
C ASP A 227 -18.38 17.11 3.47
N LEU A 228 -17.77 15.98 3.01
CA LEU A 228 -16.80 15.27 3.86
C LEU A 228 -15.50 16.06 4.02
N THR A 229 -14.88 15.84 5.18
CA THR A 229 -13.51 16.30 5.48
C THR A 229 -12.47 15.25 5.04
N TYR A 230 -11.17 15.57 5.09
CA TYR A 230 -10.12 14.58 4.87
C TYR A 230 -10.12 13.49 5.94
N GLU A 231 -10.49 13.82 7.16
CA GLU A 231 -10.64 12.92 8.29
C GLU A 231 -11.80 11.93 8.06
N ASP A 232 -12.92 12.40 7.51
CA ASP A 232 -14.06 11.56 7.14
C ASP A 232 -13.70 10.63 5.98
N LEU A 233 -13.02 11.14 4.95
CA LEU A 233 -12.55 10.32 3.83
C LEU A 233 -11.53 9.26 4.29
N ALA A 234 -10.61 9.62 5.17
CA ALA A 234 -9.65 8.67 5.76
C ALA A 234 -10.37 7.56 6.54
N THR A 235 -11.39 7.93 7.32
CA THR A 235 -12.23 6.98 8.04
C THR A 235 -13.00 6.07 7.09
N LEU A 236 -13.56 6.61 6.01
CA LEU A 236 -14.27 5.83 4.99
C LEU A 236 -13.34 4.79 4.33
N ILE A 237 -12.14 5.19 3.93
CA ILE A 237 -11.13 4.30 3.33
C ILE A 237 -10.72 3.22 4.36
N THR A 238 -10.41 3.62 5.59
CA THR A 238 -10.07 2.71 6.68
C THR A 238 -11.15 1.65 6.89
N ASN A 239 -12.40 2.07 7.02
CA ASN A 239 -13.53 1.16 7.24
C ASN A 239 -13.71 0.17 6.08
N LYS A 240 -13.52 0.62 4.84
CA LYS A 240 -13.56 -0.27 3.67
C LYS A 240 -12.45 -1.31 3.72
N ILE A 241 -11.21 -0.91 3.97
CA ILE A 241 -10.06 -1.83 4.06
C ILE A 241 -10.26 -2.84 5.19
N VAL A 242 -10.67 -2.38 6.38
CA VAL A 242 -10.85 -3.25 7.55
C VAL A 242 -12.03 -4.21 7.36
N SER A 243 -13.16 -3.73 6.82
CA SER A 243 -14.35 -4.57 6.64
C SER A 243 -14.19 -5.65 5.55
N THR A 244 -13.24 -5.47 4.64
CA THR A 244 -12.93 -6.43 3.58
C THR A 244 -11.64 -7.23 3.84
N TYR A 245 -11.03 -7.06 5.03
CA TYR A 245 -9.82 -7.80 5.40
C TYR A 245 -10.15 -9.28 5.59
N TYR A 246 -9.46 -10.14 4.84
CA TYR A 246 -9.64 -11.59 4.94
C TYR A 246 -8.96 -12.12 6.21
N LEU A 247 -9.74 -12.74 7.10
CA LEU A 247 -9.24 -13.38 8.31
C LEU A 247 -8.91 -14.84 8.02
N HIS A 248 -7.66 -15.21 8.24
CA HIS A 248 -7.16 -16.57 8.10
C HIS A 248 -7.46 -17.40 9.36
N SER A 249 -7.44 -18.73 9.25
CA SER A 249 -7.63 -19.63 10.40
C SER A 249 -6.64 -19.35 11.54
N THR A 250 -5.42 -18.93 11.22
CA THR A 250 -4.40 -18.51 12.19
C THR A 250 -4.82 -17.29 13.01
N ASN A 251 -5.57 -16.35 12.41
CA ASN A 251 -6.09 -15.19 13.14
C ASN A 251 -7.15 -15.60 14.17
N TYR A 252 -8.07 -16.51 13.79
CA TYR A 252 -9.07 -17.06 14.73
C TYR A 252 -8.42 -17.85 15.85
N ALA A 253 -7.45 -18.73 15.53
CA ALA A 253 -6.73 -19.48 16.53
C ALA A 253 -5.99 -18.57 17.54
N ALA A 254 -5.32 -17.52 17.04
CA ALA A 254 -4.66 -16.54 17.91
C ALA A 254 -5.66 -15.78 18.78
N TYR A 255 -6.83 -15.41 18.25
CA TYR A 255 -7.87 -14.75 19.01
C TYR A 255 -8.41 -15.65 20.14
N GLU A 256 -8.70 -16.91 19.86
CA GLU A 256 -9.17 -17.89 20.85
C GLU A 256 -8.13 -18.13 21.96
N MET A 257 -6.84 -18.21 21.59
CA MET A 257 -5.76 -18.36 22.58
C MET A 257 -5.66 -17.16 23.53
N LEU A 258 -5.88 -15.94 23.01
CA LEU A 258 -5.81 -14.72 23.82
C LEU A 258 -7.09 -14.44 24.59
N ASN A 259 -8.24 -15.00 24.16
CA ASN A 259 -9.55 -14.79 24.74
C ASN A 259 -10.25 -16.14 25.03
N PRO A 260 -9.75 -16.96 25.96
CA PRO A 260 -10.30 -18.27 26.24
C PRO A 260 -11.78 -18.17 26.65
N GLY A 261 -12.66 -18.90 25.93
CA GLY A 261 -14.11 -18.95 26.23
C GLY A 261 -14.95 -17.87 25.53
N SER A 262 -14.41 -17.19 24.53
CA SER A 262 -15.13 -16.19 23.71
C SER A 262 -15.78 -16.79 22.44
N SER A 263 -15.93 -18.12 22.38
CA SER A 263 -16.60 -18.82 21.26
C SER A 263 -18.13 -18.72 21.34
#